data_b79a3861f2895a57612c816204766f99
#
_entry.id   b79a3861f2895a57612c816204766f99
#
_cell.length_a   1.000
_cell.length_b   1.000
_cell.length_c   1.000
_cell.angle_alpha   90.00
_cell.angle_beta   90.00
_cell.angle_gamma   90.00
#
_symmetry.space_group_name_H-M   'P 1'
#
loop_
_entity.id
_entity.type
_entity.pdbx_description
1 polymer ?
#
loop_
_entity_poly.entity_id
_entity_poly.type
_entity_poly.pdbx_seq_one_letter_code
_entity_poly.pdbx_strand_id
1 'polypeptide(L)'
;MSVVPASPFERARWSLLYGNFAIGCGVMVVPGSLNDLVRSLEISVALGGQLVALSAAVMCFGAPLLAAAVGGWDRRRLLVLALASYAVGHALCALAPSYGVLLAVRAASVLGAAVFTPQAAAAIGTMVPVHERGRAITFVFLGWSVASVLGMPVHSYIGEAFGWRWAFVLVAVLAAGGAWWVWRTMPDGVKPPAMNLRAWRDVFTQPVLIAIVLVTAMSGAGQFTVFSYFAPYYRQVLGAGAGEVSFLFFWFGAFGLIGNVFLSRFIDRIGAARAVAALLACIAASLALWPLAVGVPLMALVIIPWAVGCFASNSAQQARLGIAAPALAPAVMALNTSAIYLGQAAGAAGGAALLATSGFALLHWVGLAWIVAAIGLSQWAAMRTRAAIAAA
;
A
#
# COMPACT_ATOMS: atom_id res chain seq x y z
N MET A 1 6.59 -39.81 5.81
CA MET A 1 6.94 -38.42 6.14
C MET A 1 5.82 -37.84 6.99
N SER A 2 6.01 -37.75 8.30
CA SER A 2 5.04 -37.12 9.20
C SER A 2 5.01 -35.61 8.92
N VAL A 3 3.90 -35.10 8.40
CA VAL A 3 3.66 -33.66 8.23
C VAL A 3 3.60 -33.06 9.63
N VAL A 4 4.70 -32.40 10.06
CA VAL A 4 4.69 -31.62 11.29
C VAL A 4 3.62 -30.54 11.11
N PRO A 5 2.61 -30.43 11.99
CA PRO A 5 1.56 -29.43 11.85
C PRO A 5 2.19 -28.04 11.90
N ALA A 6 1.86 -27.20 10.90
CA ALA A 6 2.35 -25.84 10.82
C ALA A 6 2.09 -25.10 12.15
N SER A 7 3.09 -24.38 12.67
CA SER A 7 2.97 -23.62 13.92
C SER A 7 1.80 -22.63 13.84
N PRO A 8 1.20 -22.24 14.95
CA PRO A 8 0.14 -21.21 14.98
C PRO A 8 0.56 -19.94 14.23
N PHE A 9 1.83 -19.55 14.36
CA PHE A 9 2.42 -18.44 13.63
C PHE A 9 2.39 -18.64 12.10
N GLU A 10 2.81 -19.82 11.64
CA GLU A 10 2.84 -20.15 10.20
C GLU A 10 1.43 -20.07 9.57
N ARG A 11 0.41 -20.53 10.27
CA ARG A 11 -0.98 -20.43 9.80
C ARG A 11 -1.49 -19.00 9.82
N ALA A 12 -1.20 -18.23 10.86
CA ALA A 12 -1.61 -16.85 10.99
C ALA A 12 -0.98 -15.96 9.89
N ARG A 13 0.30 -16.10 9.59
CA ARG A 13 0.98 -15.26 8.57
C ARG A 13 0.35 -15.39 7.18
N TRP A 14 -0.09 -16.60 6.79
CA TRP A 14 -0.75 -16.81 5.50
C TRP A 14 -2.14 -16.20 5.44
N SER A 15 -2.92 -16.30 6.52
CA SER A 15 -4.24 -15.66 6.56
C SER A 15 -4.14 -14.13 6.58
N LEU A 16 -3.12 -13.57 7.22
CA LEU A 16 -2.88 -12.12 7.19
C LEU A 16 -2.39 -11.62 5.82
N LEU A 17 -1.55 -12.41 5.13
CA LEU A 17 -1.17 -12.15 3.74
C LEU A 17 -2.42 -12.14 2.84
N TYR A 18 -3.27 -13.17 2.95
CA TYR A 18 -4.50 -13.26 2.19
C TYR A 18 -5.46 -12.10 2.51
N GLY A 19 -5.58 -11.72 3.78
CA GLY A 19 -6.36 -10.54 4.17
C GLY A 19 -5.86 -9.26 3.49
N ASN A 20 -4.55 -9.03 3.45
CA ASN A 20 -3.96 -7.91 2.72
C ASN A 20 -4.16 -8.02 1.19
N PHE A 21 -4.16 -9.22 0.64
CA PHE A 21 -4.53 -9.44 -0.75
C PHE A 21 -5.98 -9.02 -1.02
N ALA A 22 -6.93 -9.44 -0.18
CA ALA A 22 -8.34 -9.06 -0.32
C ALA A 22 -8.55 -7.53 -0.19
N ILE A 23 -7.84 -6.90 0.77
CA ILE A 23 -7.83 -5.43 0.92
C ILE A 23 -7.28 -4.76 -0.34
N GLY A 24 -6.16 -5.24 -0.85
CA GLY A 24 -5.53 -4.73 -2.07
C GLY A 24 -6.45 -4.85 -3.30
N CYS A 25 -7.09 -6.00 -3.49
CA CYS A 25 -8.11 -6.18 -4.55
C CYS A 25 -9.23 -5.15 -4.44
N GLY A 26 -9.74 -4.90 -3.24
CA GLY A 26 -10.79 -3.91 -3.05
C GLY A 26 -10.33 -2.46 -3.25
N VAL A 27 -9.06 -2.12 -3.04
CA VAL A 27 -8.52 -0.81 -3.44
C VAL A 27 -8.46 -0.68 -4.96
N MET A 28 -8.13 -1.77 -5.66
CA MET A 28 -8.02 -1.81 -7.12
C MET A 28 -9.36 -1.96 -7.85
N VAL A 29 -10.47 -2.27 -7.16
CA VAL A 29 -11.76 -2.55 -7.80
C VAL A 29 -12.31 -1.36 -8.60
N VAL A 30 -12.21 -0.14 -8.06
CA VAL A 30 -12.70 1.06 -8.76
C VAL A 30 -11.84 1.39 -9.97
N PRO A 31 -10.49 1.52 -9.85
CA PRO A 31 -9.65 1.75 -11.04
C PRO A 31 -9.81 0.65 -12.10
N GLY A 32 -9.93 -0.62 -11.69
CA GLY A 32 -10.06 -1.75 -12.60
C GLY A 32 -11.38 -1.77 -13.38
N SER A 33 -12.51 -1.46 -12.73
CA SER A 33 -13.84 -1.48 -13.35
C SER A 33 -14.38 -0.09 -13.71
N LEU A 34 -13.54 0.95 -13.73
CA LEU A 34 -13.96 2.35 -13.87
C LEU A 34 -14.74 2.61 -15.16
N ASN A 35 -14.33 2.04 -16.29
CA ASN A 35 -14.97 2.27 -17.57
C ASN A 35 -16.43 1.80 -17.60
N ASP A 36 -16.70 0.61 -17.08
CA ASP A 36 -18.04 0.07 -17.01
C ASP A 36 -18.90 0.82 -15.95
N LEU A 37 -18.29 1.14 -14.82
CA LEU A 37 -18.94 1.89 -13.74
C LEU A 37 -19.41 3.27 -14.21
N VAL A 38 -18.55 4.01 -14.92
CA VAL A 38 -18.85 5.35 -15.47
C VAL A 38 -19.99 5.25 -16.50
N ARG A 39 -19.92 4.28 -17.41
CA ARG A 39 -20.94 4.04 -18.42
C ARG A 39 -22.28 3.62 -17.82
N SER A 40 -22.26 2.67 -16.86
CA SER A 40 -23.47 2.12 -16.24
C SER A 40 -24.19 3.10 -15.32
N LEU A 41 -23.47 4.01 -14.67
CA LEU A 41 -24.06 5.04 -13.80
C LEU A 41 -24.26 6.38 -14.49
N GLU A 42 -23.95 6.47 -15.79
CA GLU A 42 -24.06 7.69 -16.61
C GLU A 42 -23.35 8.90 -15.99
N ILE A 43 -22.17 8.70 -15.42
CA ILE A 43 -21.38 9.74 -14.77
C ILE A 43 -20.11 10.07 -15.55
N SER A 44 -19.50 11.22 -15.25
CA SER A 44 -18.20 11.58 -15.81
C SER A 44 -17.06 10.74 -15.19
N VAL A 45 -15.96 10.57 -15.93
CA VAL A 45 -14.74 9.93 -15.42
C VAL A 45 -14.21 10.64 -14.18
N ALA A 46 -14.36 11.97 -14.11
CA ALA A 46 -13.97 12.77 -12.95
C ALA A 46 -14.77 12.39 -11.69
N LEU A 47 -16.07 12.17 -11.80
CA LEU A 47 -16.90 11.67 -10.70
C LEU A 47 -16.49 10.24 -10.31
N GLY A 48 -16.21 9.38 -11.27
CA GLY A 48 -15.66 8.05 -11.00
C GLY A 48 -14.35 8.09 -10.22
N GLY A 49 -13.48 9.05 -10.53
CA GLY A 49 -12.22 9.30 -9.81
C GLY A 49 -12.43 9.71 -8.34
N GLN A 50 -13.54 10.39 -8.00
CA GLN A 50 -13.85 10.75 -6.61
C GLN A 50 -14.05 9.53 -5.70
N LEU A 51 -14.51 8.38 -6.23
CA LEU A 51 -14.58 7.12 -5.47
C LEU A 51 -13.20 6.68 -4.97
N VAL A 52 -12.15 6.96 -5.73
CA VAL A 52 -10.76 6.67 -5.33
C VAL A 52 -10.26 7.74 -4.37
N ALA A 53 -10.44 9.02 -4.71
CA ALA A 53 -9.94 10.14 -3.93
C ALA A 53 -10.55 10.20 -2.51
N LEU A 54 -11.87 10.04 -2.39
CA LEU A 54 -12.53 10.00 -1.09
C LEU A 54 -12.10 8.78 -0.27
N SER A 55 -11.95 7.62 -0.91
CA SER A 55 -11.41 6.43 -0.24
C SER A 55 -10.01 6.68 0.32
N ALA A 56 -9.13 7.31 -0.45
CA ALA A 56 -7.77 7.66 -0.01
C ALA A 56 -7.80 8.66 1.16
N ALA A 57 -8.67 9.67 1.11
CA ALA A 57 -8.85 10.64 2.20
C ALA A 57 -9.35 9.96 3.49
N VAL A 58 -10.35 9.08 3.38
CA VAL A 58 -10.87 8.32 4.52
C VAL A 58 -9.80 7.41 5.12
N MET A 59 -8.98 6.76 4.30
CA MET A 59 -7.87 5.94 4.79
C MET A 59 -6.76 6.78 5.43
N CYS A 60 -6.46 7.95 4.88
CA CYS A 60 -5.46 8.88 5.42
C CYS A 60 -5.78 9.31 6.85
N PHE A 61 -7.00 9.74 7.10
CA PHE A 61 -7.43 10.20 8.42
C PHE A 61 -7.96 9.06 9.30
N GLY A 62 -8.60 8.08 8.69
CA GLY A 62 -9.23 6.96 9.39
C GLY A 62 -8.22 6.03 10.06
N ALA A 63 -7.07 5.77 9.45
CA ALA A 63 -6.09 4.83 9.99
C ALA A 63 -5.58 5.23 11.39
N PRO A 64 -5.08 6.46 11.66
CA PRO A 64 -4.63 6.85 12.99
C PRO A 64 -5.78 6.98 14.00
N LEU A 65 -6.94 7.52 13.59
CA LEU A 65 -8.10 7.67 14.47
C LEU A 65 -8.62 6.31 14.93
N LEU A 66 -8.77 5.36 14.02
CA LEU A 66 -9.23 4.01 14.34
C LEU A 66 -8.17 3.22 15.12
N ALA A 67 -6.86 3.40 14.83
CA ALA A 67 -5.80 2.78 15.61
C ALA A 67 -5.87 3.21 17.09
N ALA A 68 -6.19 4.48 17.37
CA ALA A 68 -6.42 4.98 18.72
C ALA A 68 -7.65 4.34 19.37
N ALA A 69 -8.76 4.25 18.65
CA ALA A 69 -10.03 3.73 19.17
C ALA A 69 -9.98 2.23 19.49
N VAL A 70 -9.25 1.43 18.68
CA VAL A 70 -9.23 -0.04 18.79
C VAL A 70 -7.96 -0.59 19.46
N GLY A 71 -7.14 0.26 20.04
CA GLY A 71 -5.80 -0.10 20.55
C GLY A 71 -5.78 -1.28 21.53
N GLY A 72 -6.76 -1.36 22.43
CA GLY A 72 -6.86 -2.42 23.43
C GLY A 72 -7.56 -3.72 22.98
N TRP A 73 -8.04 -3.79 21.76
CA TRP A 73 -8.80 -4.94 21.29
C TRP A 73 -7.91 -6.15 21.01
N ASP A 74 -8.47 -7.34 21.21
CA ASP A 74 -7.85 -8.58 20.75
C ASP A 74 -7.72 -8.58 19.21
N ARG A 75 -6.53 -8.90 18.72
CA ARG A 75 -6.21 -8.77 17.29
C ARG A 75 -6.97 -9.73 16.41
N ARG A 76 -7.25 -10.94 16.88
CA ARG A 76 -8.09 -11.88 16.14
C ARG A 76 -9.47 -11.29 15.86
N ARG A 77 -10.15 -10.80 16.91
CA ARG A 77 -11.49 -10.21 16.79
C ARG A 77 -11.48 -8.94 15.95
N LEU A 78 -10.49 -8.07 16.17
CA LEU A 78 -10.34 -6.82 15.42
C LEU A 78 -10.14 -7.04 13.93
N LEU A 79 -9.21 -7.94 13.55
CA LEU A 79 -8.89 -8.21 12.15
C LEU A 79 -10.05 -8.92 11.42
N VAL A 80 -10.74 -9.83 12.11
CA VAL A 80 -11.96 -10.46 11.59
C VAL A 80 -13.05 -9.42 11.35
N LEU A 81 -13.32 -8.53 12.32
CA LEU A 81 -14.33 -7.48 12.17
C LEU A 81 -13.96 -6.50 11.05
N ALA A 82 -12.69 -6.15 10.90
CA ALA A 82 -12.22 -5.28 9.83
C ALA A 82 -12.46 -5.91 8.44
N LEU A 83 -12.15 -7.20 8.25
CA LEU A 83 -12.42 -7.90 6.98
C LEU A 83 -13.91 -8.15 6.78
N ALA A 84 -14.67 -8.47 7.82
CA ALA A 84 -16.12 -8.67 7.73
C ALA A 84 -16.83 -7.36 7.36
N SER A 85 -16.49 -6.22 7.99
CA SER A 85 -17.02 -4.91 7.63
C SER A 85 -16.64 -4.52 6.20
N TYR A 86 -15.43 -4.87 5.76
CA TYR A 86 -14.98 -4.66 4.39
C TYR A 86 -15.77 -5.50 3.39
N ALA A 87 -16.05 -6.77 3.72
CA ALA A 87 -16.89 -7.66 2.92
C ALA A 87 -18.32 -7.13 2.79
N VAL A 88 -18.95 -6.77 3.91
CA VAL A 88 -20.31 -6.19 3.92
C VAL A 88 -20.34 -4.87 3.14
N GLY A 89 -19.36 -4.00 3.34
CA GLY A 89 -19.27 -2.73 2.61
C GLY A 89 -19.18 -2.94 1.10
N HIS A 90 -18.37 -3.92 0.62
CA HIS A 90 -18.28 -4.22 -0.81
C HIS A 90 -19.56 -4.89 -1.36
N ALA A 91 -20.22 -5.74 -0.59
CA ALA A 91 -21.52 -6.28 -0.96
C ALA A 91 -22.58 -5.18 -1.10
N LEU A 92 -22.60 -4.21 -0.19
CA LEU A 92 -23.48 -3.04 -0.27
C LEU A 92 -23.11 -2.14 -1.46
N CYS A 93 -21.83 -1.96 -1.77
CA CYS A 93 -21.40 -1.25 -2.99
C CYS A 93 -21.96 -1.93 -4.25
N ALA A 94 -21.91 -3.27 -4.32
CA ALA A 94 -22.46 -4.02 -5.46
C ALA A 94 -23.97 -3.81 -5.63
N LEU A 95 -24.69 -3.56 -4.55
CA LEU A 95 -26.13 -3.32 -4.53
C LEU A 95 -26.50 -1.83 -4.68
N ALA A 96 -25.52 -0.92 -4.76
CA ALA A 96 -25.79 0.52 -4.78
C ALA A 96 -26.62 0.91 -6.01
N PRO A 97 -27.78 1.59 -5.82
CA PRO A 97 -28.68 1.98 -6.91
C PRO A 97 -28.22 3.25 -7.64
N SER A 98 -27.37 4.06 -7.01
CA SER A 98 -26.89 5.34 -7.55
C SER A 98 -25.47 5.64 -7.14
N TYR A 99 -24.83 6.58 -7.87
CA TYR A 99 -23.48 7.05 -7.58
C TYR A 99 -23.33 7.60 -6.13
N GLY A 100 -24.29 8.40 -5.66
CA GLY A 100 -24.23 8.99 -4.31
C GLY A 100 -24.23 7.92 -3.21
N VAL A 101 -25.06 6.88 -3.34
CA VAL A 101 -25.08 5.74 -2.43
C VAL A 101 -23.77 4.96 -2.53
N LEU A 102 -23.29 4.69 -3.75
CA LEU A 102 -22.02 4.01 -3.96
C LEU A 102 -20.85 4.78 -3.30
N LEU A 103 -20.79 6.10 -3.47
CA LEU A 103 -19.76 6.96 -2.89
C LEU A 103 -19.75 6.89 -1.36
N ALA A 104 -20.92 7.02 -0.73
CA ALA A 104 -21.04 6.99 0.73
C ALA A 104 -20.69 5.61 1.31
N VAL A 105 -21.23 4.53 0.73
CA VAL A 105 -20.94 3.16 1.15
C VAL A 105 -19.48 2.81 0.94
N ARG A 106 -18.90 3.23 -0.18
CA ARG A 106 -17.48 3.03 -0.49
C ARG A 106 -16.59 3.72 0.54
N ALA A 107 -16.87 4.97 0.89
CA ALA A 107 -16.14 5.72 1.91
C ALA A 107 -16.18 4.99 3.28
N ALA A 108 -17.35 4.46 3.67
CA ALA A 108 -17.48 3.68 4.89
C ALA A 108 -16.73 2.32 4.81
N SER A 109 -16.79 1.63 3.67
CA SER A 109 -16.19 0.31 3.51
C SER A 109 -14.67 0.31 3.71
N VAL A 110 -13.97 1.35 3.24
CA VAL A 110 -12.51 1.43 3.34
C VAL A 110 -11.98 1.64 4.76
N LEU A 111 -12.84 1.95 5.73
CA LEU A 111 -12.46 1.98 7.15
C LEU A 111 -11.95 0.61 7.63
N GLY A 112 -12.52 -0.50 7.12
CA GLY A 112 -12.00 -1.85 7.35
C GLY A 112 -10.55 -2.01 6.87
N ALA A 113 -10.24 -1.47 5.70
CA ALA A 113 -8.87 -1.49 5.15
C ALA A 113 -7.90 -0.62 5.98
N ALA A 114 -8.35 0.55 6.43
CA ALA A 114 -7.59 1.47 7.28
C ALA A 114 -7.18 0.82 8.62
N VAL A 115 -8.00 -0.10 9.13
CA VAL A 115 -7.71 -0.89 10.34
C VAL A 115 -6.86 -2.12 10.00
N PHE A 116 -7.29 -2.94 9.05
CA PHE A 116 -6.73 -4.27 8.84
C PHE A 116 -5.23 -4.24 8.57
N THR A 117 -4.79 -3.52 7.56
CA THR A 117 -3.40 -3.56 7.09
C THR A 117 -2.39 -3.16 8.17
N PRO A 118 -2.49 -2.01 8.85
CA PRO A 118 -1.53 -1.63 9.88
C PRO A 118 -1.61 -2.53 11.12
N GLN A 119 -2.81 -3.00 11.50
CA GLN A 119 -2.98 -3.85 12.67
C GLN A 119 -2.53 -5.29 12.42
N ALA A 120 -2.65 -5.81 11.20
CA ALA A 120 -2.09 -7.10 10.80
C ALA A 120 -0.56 -7.08 10.87
N ALA A 121 0.07 -6.00 10.36
CA ALA A 121 1.52 -5.81 10.44
C ALA A 121 2.02 -5.69 11.89
N ALA A 122 1.33 -4.92 12.72
CA ALA A 122 1.64 -4.81 14.15
C ALA A 122 1.48 -6.16 14.88
N ALA A 123 0.39 -6.87 14.62
CA ALA A 123 0.12 -8.17 15.26
C ALA A 123 1.20 -9.20 14.92
N ILE A 124 1.50 -9.38 13.61
CA ILE A 124 2.51 -10.37 13.19
C ILE A 124 3.90 -10.04 13.76
N GLY A 125 4.26 -8.76 13.82
CA GLY A 125 5.51 -8.30 14.40
C GLY A 125 5.67 -8.60 15.90
N THR A 126 4.57 -8.73 16.65
CA THR A 126 4.59 -9.12 18.07
C THR A 126 4.63 -10.62 18.30
N MET A 127 4.30 -11.43 17.28
CA MET A 127 4.26 -12.89 17.35
C MET A 127 5.61 -13.56 17.08
N VAL A 128 6.62 -12.80 16.71
CA VAL A 128 7.95 -13.30 16.33
C VAL A 128 9.07 -12.62 17.11
N PRO A 129 10.24 -13.29 17.25
CA PRO A 129 11.44 -12.68 17.81
C PRO A 129 11.85 -11.42 17.03
N VAL A 130 12.60 -10.53 17.70
CA VAL A 130 13.00 -9.22 17.12
C VAL A 130 13.73 -9.38 15.79
N HIS A 131 14.60 -10.39 15.67
CA HIS A 131 15.40 -10.63 14.48
C HIS A 131 14.62 -11.17 13.26
N GLU A 132 13.36 -11.62 13.44
CA GLU A 132 12.48 -12.11 12.37
C GLU A 132 11.36 -11.13 12.00
N ARG A 133 11.21 -10.01 12.74
CA ARG A 133 10.09 -9.06 12.57
C ARG A 133 10.01 -8.48 11.17
N GLY A 134 11.16 -8.11 10.62
CA GLY A 134 11.22 -7.55 9.28
C GLY A 134 10.65 -8.50 8.25
N ARG A 135 11.11 -9.75 8.26
CA ARG A 135 10.63 -10.81 7.36
C ARG A 135 9.14 -11.10 7.54
N ALA A 136 8.67 -11.18 8.80
CA ALA A 136 7.26 -11.46 9.08
C ALA A 136 6.33 -10.35 8.57
N ILE A 137 6.68 -9.09 8.82
CA ILE A 137 5.91 -7.92 8.38
C ILE A 137 5.91 -7.83 6.85
N THR A 138 7.08 -7.90 6.19
CA THR A 138 7.16 -7.80 4.73
C THR A 138 6.45 -8.96 4.03
N PHE A 139 6.47 -10.16 4.62
CA PHE A 139 5.72 -11.31 4.11
C PHE A 139 4.21 -11.03 4.03
N VAL A 140 3.63 -10.44 5.08
CA VAL A 140 2.20 -10.08 5.11
C VAL A 140 1.87 -9.04 4.03
N PHE A 141 2.80 -8.14 3.71
CA PHE A 141 2.63 -7.15 2.63
C PHE A 141 2.75 -7.72 1.21
N LEU A 142 3.25 -8.97 1.02
CA LEU A 142 3.21 -9.62 -0.29
C LEU A 142 1.78 -9.72 -0.84
N GLY A 143 0.77 -9.81 0.04
CA GLY A 143 -0.63 -9.79 -0.36
C GLY A 143 -0.98 -8.56 -1.20
N TRP A 144 -0.50 -7.38 -0.84
CA TRP A 144 -0.67 -6.15 -1.62
C TRP A 144 0.02 -6.22 -2.99
N SER A 145 1.23 -6.79 -3.06
CA SER A 145 1.94 -6.94 -4.33
C SER A 145 1.22 -7.90 -5.27
N VAL A 146 0.68 -9.00 -4.75
CA VAL A 146 -0.13 -9.94 -5.55
C VAL A 146 -1.41 -9.25 -6.04
N ALA A 147 -2.09 -8.49 -5.16
CA ALA A 147 -3.29 -7.73 -5.54
C ALA A 147 -3.00 -6.69 -6.63
N SER A 148 -1.85 -6.03 -6.61
CA SER A 148 -1.49 -5.03 -7.62
C SER A 148 -1.25 -5.63 -9.01
N VAL A 149 -0.78 -6.88 -9.07
CA VAL A 149 -0.56 -7.58 -10.35
C VAL A 149 -1.87 -8.14 -10.91
N LEU A 150 -2.69 -8.76 -10.04
CA LEU A 150 -3.89 -9.49 -10.46
C LEU A 150 -5.17 -8.64 -10.38
N GLY A 151 -5.23 -7.70 -9.43
CA GLY A 151 -6.46 -6.99 -9.10
C GLY A 151 -7.03 -6.19 -10.26
N MET A 152 -6.24 -5.29 -10.84
CA MET A 152 -6.73 -4.47 -11.96
C MET A 152 -7.16 -5.28 -13.18
N PRO A 153 -6.35 -6.21 -13.73
CA PRO A 153 -6.77 -7.03 -14.87
C PRO A 153 -8.04 -7.84 -14.60
N VAL A 154 -8.12 -8.47 -13.43
CA VAL A 154 -9.29 -9.29 -13.05
C VAL A 154 -10.54 -8.42 -12.91
N HIS A 155 -10.44 -7.25 -12.26
CA HIS A 155 -11.59 -6.35 -12.12
C HIS A 155 -12.00 -5.71 -13.46
N SER A 156 -11.04 -5.41 -14.35
CA SER A 156 -11.34 -4.93 -15.69
C SER A 156 -12.10 -5.98 -16.50
N TYR A 157 -11.61 -7.21 -16.52
CA TYR A 157 -12.28 -8.30 -17.23
C TYR A 157 -13.70 -8.56 -16.68
N ILE A 158 -13.85 -8.62 -15.35
CA ILE A 158 -15.17 -8.84 -14.73
C ILE A 158 -16.10 -7.65 -15.02
N GLY A 159 -15.61 -6.42 -14.94
CA GLY A 159 -16.37 -5.22 -15.22
C GLY A 159 -16.90 -5.20 -16.65
N GLU A 160 -16.08 -5.57 -17.62
CA GLU A 160 -16.46 -5.61 -19.02
C GLU A 160 -17.38 -6.78 -19.37
N ALA A 161 -17.13 -7.98 -18.82
CA ALA A 161 -17.86 -9.19 -19.17
C ALA A 161 -19.18 -9.36 -18.39
N PHE A 162 -19.23 -8.94 -17.14
CA PHE A 162 -20.35 -9.20 -16.22
C PHE A 162 -20.92 -7.94 -15.55
N GLY A 163 -20.24 -6.79 -15.72
CA GLY A 163 -20.59 -5.53 -15.08
C GLY A 163 -19.82 -5.28 -13.78
N TRP A 164 -19.59 -4.00 -13.47
CA TRP A 164 -18.78 -3.54 -12.32
C TRP A 164 -19.26 -4.07 -10.96
N ARG A 165 -20.55 -4.35 -10.82
CA ARG A 165 -21.13 -4.89 -9.58
C ARG A 165 -20.51 -6.23 -9.19
N TRP A 166 -20.23 -7.09 -10.16
CA TRP A 166 -19.60 -8.38 -9.93
C TRP A 166 -18.14 -8.27 -9.48
N ALA A 167 -17.43 -7.22 -9.89
CA ALA A 167 -16.10 -6.92 -9.36
C ALA A 167 -16.15 -6.61 -7.85
N PHE A 168 -17.16 -5.88 -7.39
CA PHE A 168 -17.38 -5.64 -5.95
C PHE A 168 -17.82 -6.90 -5.21
N VAL A 169 -18.67 -7.76 -5.81
CA VAL A 169 -19.03 -9.07 -5.24
C VAL A 169 -17.79 -9.94 -5.05
N LEU A 170 -16.89 -10.00 -6.02
CA LEU A 170 -15.63 -10.73 -5.87
C LEU A 170 -14.85 -10.27 -4.64
N VAL A 171 -14.68 -8.96 -4.44
CA VAL A 171 -14.00 -8.43 -3.26
C VAL A 171 -14.71 -8.80 -1.98
N ALA A 172 -16.05 -8.73 -1.96
CA ALA A 172 -16.84 -9.13 -0.80
C ALA A 172 -16.60 -10.60 -0.42
N VAL A 173 -16.58 -11.50 -1.41
CA VAL A 173 -16.29 -12.94 -1.20
C VAL A 173 -14.85 -13.17 -0.71
N LEU A 174 -13.87 -12.50 -1.33
CA LEU A 174 -12.46 -12.60 -0.89
C LEU A 174 -12.29 -12.11 0.54
N ALA A 175 -12.89 -10.98 0.91
CA ALA A 175 -12.80 -10.43 2.26
C ALA A 175 -13.53 -11.32 3.29
N ALA A 176 -14.68 -11.88 2.96
CA ALA A 176 -15.40 -12.82 3.82
C ALA A 176 -14.59 -14.11 4.05
N GLY A 177 -14.00 -14.66 2.98
CA GLY A 177 -13.07 -15.80 3.07
C GLY A 177 -11.85 -15.48 3.93
N GLY A 178 -11.30 -14.27 3.81
CA GLY A 178 -10.22 -13.78 4.66
C GLY A 178 -10.61 -13.66 6.14
N ALA A 179 -11.79 -13.12 6.43
CA ALA A 179 -12.33 -13.04 7.79
C ALA A 179 -12.46 -14.42 8.44
N TRP A 180 -13.03 -15.37 7.69
CA TRP A 180 -13.15 -16.76 8.15
C TRP A 180 -11.77 -17.42 8.37
N TRP A 181 -10.81 -17.21 7.47
CA TRP A 181 -9.48 -17.80 7.59
C TRP A 181 -8.70 -17.20 8.76
N VAL A 182 -8.73 -15.87 8.95
CA VAL A 182 -8.13 -15.20 10.13
C VAL A 182 -8.78 -15.71 11.42
N TRP A 183 -10.10 -15.87 11.46
CA TRP A 183 -10.81 -16.42 12.62
C TRP A 183 -10.30 -17.82 12.99
N ARG A 184 -10.00 -18.65 11.99
CA ARG A 184 -9.55 -20.05 12.20
C ARG A 184 -8.08 -20.18 12.59
N THR A 185 -7.25 -19.22 12.23
CA THR A 185 -5.78 -19.36 12.30
C THR A 185 -5.09 -18.37 13.23
N MET A 186 -5.68 -17.20 13.44
CA MET A 186 -5.10 -16.21 14.35
C MET A 186 -5.33 -16.64 15.81
N PRO A 187 -4.28 -16.70 16.66
CA PRO A 187 -4.45 -17.05 18.06
C PRO A 187 -5.21 -15.97 18.83
N ASP A 188 -5.94 -16.38 19.86
CA ASP A 188 -6.55 -15.47 20.81
C ASP A 188 -5.48 -14.85 21.76
N GLY A 189 -5.81 -13.71 22.34
CA GLY A 189 -4.96 -13.08 23.34
C GLY A 189 -3.81 -12.24 22.79
N VAL A 190 -3.69 -12.10 21.45
CA VAL A 190 -2.72 -11.16 20.84
C VAL A 190 -3.21 -9.73 21.06
N LYS A 191 -2.72 -9.09 22.12
CA LYS A 191 -3.05 -7.72 22.52
C LYS A 191 -1.77 -6.89 22.55
N PRO A 192 -1.42 -6.17 21.46
CA PRO A 192 -0.39 -5.14 21.55
C PRO A 192 -0.75 -4.09 22.62
N PRO A 193 0.23 -3.38 23.18
CA PRO A 193 -0.03 -2.33 24.17
C PRO A 193 -1.13 -1.38 23.70
N ALA A 194 -2.07 -1.05 24.59
CA ALA A 194 -3.17 -0.13 24.29
C ALA A 194 -2.60 1.26 23.98
N MET A 195 -3.08 1.84 22.89
CA MET A 195 -2.70 3.19 22.48
C MET A 195 -3.50 4.22 23.29
N ASN A 196 -2.82 4.96 24.14
CA ASN A 196 -3.38 6.08 24.88
C ASN A 196 -2.83 7.41 24.33
N LEU A 197 -3.36 8.53 24.79
CA LEU A 197 -2.90 9.87 24.39
C LEU A 197 -1.40 10.07 24.64
N ARG A 198 -0.86 9.43 25.70
CA ARG A 198 0.56 9.48 26.01
C ARG A 198 1.38 8.81 24.90
N ALA A 199 0.97 7.64 24.45
CA ALA A 199 1.65 6.93 23.36
C ALA A 199 1.63 7.74 22.04
N TRP A 200 0.52 8.43 21.72
CA TRP A 200 0.48 9.35 20.59
C TRP A 200 1.43 10.53 20.75
N ARG A 201 1.45 11.14 21.95
CA ARG A 201 2.42 12.20 22.27
C ARG A 201 3.86 11.69 22.11
N ASP A 202 4.15 10.49 22.60
CA ASP A 202 5.49 9.88 22.50
C ASP A 202 5.92 9.67 21.05
N VAL A 203 4.99 9.30 20.14
CA VAL A 203 5.28 9.22 18.70
C VAL A 203 5.60 10.59 18.13
N PHE A 204 4.78 11.62 18.41
CA PHE A 204 4.97 12.96 17.86
C PHE A 204 6.17 13.71 18.44
N THR A 205 6.61 13.34 19.64
CA THR A 205 7.80 13.93 20.27
C THR A 205 9.10 13.24 19.86
N GLN A 206 9.05 12.12 19.13
CA GLN A 206 10.24 11.42 18.64
C GLN A 206 10.55 11.82 17.19
N PRO A 207 11.49 12.75 16.94
CA PRO A 207 11.74 13.30 15.61
C PRO A 207 12.21 12.23 14.62
N VAL A 208 12.86 11.17 15.10
CA VAL A 208 13.31 10.05 14.26
C VAL A 208 12.13 9.25 13.72
N LEU A 209 11.10 8.98 14.54
CA LEU A 209 9.89 8.27 14.09
C LEU A 209 9.11 9.10 13.06
N ILE A 210 8.94 10.39 13.33
CA ILE A 210 8.28 11.31 12.39
C ILE A 210 9.07 11.39 11.08
N ALA A 211 10.40 11.46 11.14
CA ALA A 211 11.23 11.46 9.94
C ALA A 211 11.05 10.18 9.12
N ILE A 212 10.99 8.99 9.76
CA ILE A 212 10.74 7.73 9.06
C ILE A 212 9.35 7.74 8.38
N VAL A 213 8.32 8.26 9.04
CA VAL A 213 6.98 8.40 8.46
C VAL A 213 6.98 9.40 7.29
N LEU A 214 7.67 10.55 7.43
CA LEU A 214 7.79 11.54 6.37
C LEU A 214 8.54 11.00 5.14
N VAL A 215 9.53 10.12 5.30
CA VAL A 215 10.18 9.42 4.17
C VAL A 215 9.13 8.70 3.33
N THR A 216 8.13 8.07 3.94
CA THR A 216 7.04 7.41 3.21
C THR A 216 6.19 8.41 2.43
N ALA A 217 5.81 9.53 3.04
CA ALA A 217 5.03 10.58 2.36
C ALA A 217 5.81 11.17 1.17
N MET A 218 7.09 11.50 1.37
CA MET A 218 7.94 12.06 0.31
C MET A 218 8.18 11.05 -0.82
N SER A 219 8.42 9.78 -0.49
CA SER A 219 8.54 8.70 -1.47
C SER A 219 7.25 8.52 -2.26
N GLY A 220 6.11 8.55 -1.58
CA GLY A 220 4.78 8.52 -2.21
C GLY A 220 4.57 9.71 -3.16
N ALA A 221 4.91 10.92 -2.72
CA ALA A 221 4.81 12.13 -3.54
C ALA A 221 5.66 12.02 -4.80
N GLY A 222 6.93 11.60 -4.67
CA GLY A 222 7.83 11.43 -5.81
C GLY A 222 7.33 10.40 -6.82
N GLN A 223 6.89 9.25 -6.36
CA GLN A 223 6.37 8.20 -7.23
C GLN A 223 5.07 8.63 -7.91
N PHE A 224 4.10 9.17 -7.19
CA PHE A 224 2.77 9.50 -7.73
C PHE A 224 2.75 10.78 -8.58
N THR A 225 3.78 11.64 -8.50
CA THR A 225 3.98 12.72 -9.47
C THR A 225 4.09 12.19 -10.91
N VAL A 226 4.62 10.98 -11.10
CA VAL A 226 4.80 10.35 -12.41
C VAL A 226 3.82 9.19 -12.62
N PHE A 227 3.65 8.31 -11.62
CA PHE A 227 2.84 7.09 -11.73
C PHE A 227 1.38 7.37 -12.11
N SER A 228 0.79 8.43 -11.57
CA SER A 228 -0.58 8.85 -11.88
C SER A 228 -0.79 9.16 -13.36
N TYR A 229 0.29 9.41 -14.09
CA TYR A 229 0.29 9.85 -15.50
C TYR A 229 0.99 8.86 -16.43
N PHE A 230 1.25 7.64 -16.00
CA PHE A 230 1.87 6.59 -16.82
C PHE A 230 1.10 6.33 -18.11
N ALA A 231 -0.22 6.10 -18.01
CA ALA A 231 -1.02 5.78 -19.17
C ALA A 231 -1.04 6.89 -20.22
N PRO A 232 -1.32 8.17 -19.88
CA PRO A 232 -1.23 9.27 -20.84
C PRO A 232 0.20 9.49 -21.35
N TYR A 233 1.23 9.34 -20.52
CA TYR A 233 2.63 9.44 -20.96
C TYR A 233 2.96 8.36 -22.01
N TYR A 234 2.62 7.11 -21.73
CA TYR A 234 2.88 6.00 -22.66
C TYR A 234 2.18 6.19 -24.01
N ARG A 235 0.95 6.70 -23.99
CA ARG A 235 0.19 6.95 -25.23
C ARG A 235 0.67 8.19 -25.99
N GLN A 236 0.85 9.32 -25.30
CA GLN A 236 1.10 10.61 -25.94
C GLN A 236 2.57 10.85 -26.26
N VAL A 237 3.48 10.36 -25.42
CA VAL A 237 4.93 10.58 -25.58
C VAL A 237 5.59 9.40 -26.29
N LEU A 238 5.24 8.15 -25.92
CA LEU A 238 5.86 6.96 -26.51
C LEU A 238 5.07 6.40 -27.71
N GLY A 239 3.87 6.90 -27.96
CA GLY A 239 3.01 6.39 -29.04
C GLY A 239 2.48 4.97 -28.78
N ALA A 240 2.48 4.51 -27.51
CA ALA A 240 2.13 3.15 -27.16
C ALA A 240 0.66 2.82 -27.45
N GLY A 241 0.41 1.68 -28.07
CA GLY A 241 -0.92 1.12 -28.25
C GLY A 241 -1.52 0.59 -26.93
N ALA A 242 -2.83 0.27 -26.96
CA ALA A 242 -3.52 -0.20 -25.74
C ALA A 242 -2.89 -1.49 -25.16
N GLY A 243 -2.47 -2.42 -26.00
CA GLY A 243 -1.78 -3.64 -25.58
C GLY A 243 -0.42 -3.39 -24.92
N GLU A 244 0.36 -2.44 -25.47
CA GLU A 244 1.66 -2.07 -24.92
C GLU A 244 1.54 -1.35 -23.57
N VAL A 245 0.54 -0.48 -23.40
CA VAL A 245 0.22 0.15 -22.12
C VAL A 245 -0.13 -0.91 -21.08
N SER A 246 -0.99 -1.86 -21.43
CA SER A 246 -1.36 -2.98 -20.55
C SER A 246 -0.15 -3.85 -20.20
N PHE A 247 0.72 -4.13 -21.16
CA PHE A 247 1.97 -4.85 -20.96
C PHE A 247 2.88 -4.11 -19.97
N LEU A 248 3.09 -2.81 -20.12
CA LEU A 248 3.95 -2.02 -19.22
C LEU A 248 3.41 -1.99 -17.78
N PHE A 249 2.10 -1.91 -17.57
CA PHE A 249 1.51 -2.01 -16.24
C PHE A 249 1.66 -3.40 -15.63
N PHE A 250 1.42 -4.46 -16.41
CA PHE A 250 1.65 -5.84 -15.96
C PHE A 250 3.13 -6.06 -15.60
N TRP A 251 4.04 -5.60 -16.46
CA TRP A 251 5.49 -5.67 -16.28
C TRP A 251 5.94 -4.97 -15.01
N PHE A 252 5.45 -3.74 -14.78
CA PHE A 252 5.67 -3.00 -13.55
C PHE A 252 5.18 -3.76 -12.30
N GLY A 253 3.98 -4.29 -12.35
CA GLY A 253 3.41 -5.09 -11.25
C GLY A 253 4.22 -6.36 -10.97
N ALA A 254 4.63 -7.09 -12.01
CA ALA A 254 5.40 -8.33 -11.90
C ALA A 254 6.77 -8.08 -11.23
N PHE A 255 7.52 -7.07 -11.67
CA PHE A 255 8.79 -6.71 -11.02
C PHE A 255 8.60 -6.14 -9.62
N GLY A 256 7.49 -5.45 -9.36
CA GLY A 256 7.11 -5.02 -8.01
C GLY A 256 6.89 -6.19 -7.05
N LEU A 257 6.25 -7.25 -7.52
CA LEU A 257 6.09 -8.50 -6.77
C LEU A 257 7.44 -9.17 -6.52
N ILE A 258 8.29 -9.31 -7.57
CA ILE A 258 9.63 -9.88 -7.46
C ILE A 258 10.46 -9.11 -6.41
N GLY A 259 10.45 -7.78 -6.46
CA GLY A 259 11.15 -6.92 -5.49
C GLY A 259 10.70 -7.17 -4.05
N ASN A 260 9.39 -7.27 -3.84
CA ASN A 260 8.84 -7.50 -2.50
C ASN A 260 9.10 -8.93 -1.99
N VAL A 261 9.06 -9.94 -2.86
CA VAL A 261 9.46 -11.32 -2.52
C VAL A 261 10.93 -11.38 -2.13
N PHE A 262 11.82 -10.74 -2.90
CA PHE A 262 13.23 -10.64 -2.58
C PHE A 262 13.44 -9.95 -1.22
N LEU A 263 12.81 -8.81 -1.01
CA LEU A 263 12.88 -8.09 0.26
C LEU A 263 12.47 -8.97 1.43
N SER A 264 11.34 -9.67 1.33
CA SER A 264 10.81 -10.50 2.43
C SER A 264 11.76 -11.63 2.86
N ARG A 265 12.66 -12.05 1.97
CA ARG A 265 13.67 -13.09 2.28
C ARG A 265 14.94 -12.54 2.91
N PHE A 266 15.31 -11.30 2.58
CA PHE A 266 16.64 -10.77 2.89
C PHE A 266 16.64 -9.57 3.81
N ILE A 267 15.47 -8.99 4.16
CA ILE A 267 15.37 -7.75 4.95
C ILE A 267 16.05 -7.84 6.32
N ASP A 268 15.96 -8.98 7.00
CA ASP A 268 16.55 -9.15 8.33
C ASP A 268 18.09 -9.20 8.26
N ARG A 269 18.65 -9.66 7.13
CA ARG A 269 20.12 -9.66 6.89
C ARG A 269 20.63 -8.30 6.44
N ILE A 270 19.90 -7.63 5.56
CA ILE A 270 20.28 -6.32 5.00
C ILE A 270 20.06 -5.22 6.05
N GLY A 271 19.00 -5.35 6.87
CA GLY A 271 18.48 -4.34 7.78
C GLY A 271 17.51 -3.37 7.10
N ALA A 272 16.38 -3.11 7.74
CA ALA A 272 15.27 -2.38 7.16
C ALA A 272 15.65 -0.96 6.67
N ALA A 273 16.50 -0.24 7.40
CA ALA A 273 16.94 1.11 7.00
C ALA A 273 17.80 1.11 5.73
N ARG A 274 18.69 0.12 5.57
CA ARG A 274 19.52 -0.05 4.36
C ARG A 274 18.66 -0.49 3.19
N ALA A 275 17.72 -1.40 3.42
CA ALA A 275 16.78 -1.86 2.41
C ALA A 275 15.94 -0.69 1.85
N VAL A 276 15.39 0.16 2.71
CA VAL A 276 14.67 1.38 2.28
C VAL A 276 15.56 2.26 1.40
N ALA A 277 16.79 2.54 1.81
CA ALA A 277 17.70 3.41 1.05
C ALA A 277 18.04 2.81 -0.32
N ALA A 278 18.31 1.51 -0.41
CA ALA A 278 18.60 0.81 -1.66
C ALA A 278 17.38 0.82 -2.62
N LEU A 279 16.18 0.54 -2.09
CA LEU A 279 14.95 0.52 -2.88
C LEU A 279 14.57 1.91 -3.39
N LEU A 280 14.73 2.97 -2.57
CA LEU A 280 14.57 4.34 -3.02
C LEU A 280 15.62 4.74 -4.06
N ALA A 281 16.86 4.26 -3.95
CA ALA A 281 17.89 4.46 -4.96
C ALA A 281 17.52 3.78 -6.30
N CYS A 282 16.91 2.60 -6.27
CA CYS A 282 16.37 1.95 -7.48
C CYS A 282 15.28 2.82 -8.14
N ILE A 283 14.37 3.40 -7.35
CA ILE A 283 13.34 4.31 -7.87
C ILE A 283 14.00 5.57 -8.47
N ALA A 284 14.97 6.16 -7.77
CA ALA A 284 15.70 7.32 -8.25
C ALA A 284 16.44 7.05 -9.57
N ALA A 285 17.05 5.87 -9.70
CA ALA A 285 17.73 5.44 -10.93
C ALA A 285 16.76 5.39 -12.12
N SER A 286 15.57 4.80 -11.97
CA SER A 286 14.57 4.80 -13.03
C SER A 286 14.15 6.22 -13.42
N LEU A 287 13.89 7.10 -12.43
CA LEU A 287 13.50 8.49 -12.70
C LEU A 287 14.61 9.29 -13.39
N ALA A 288 15.87 9.06 -13.02
CA ALA A 288 17.02 9.69 -13.67
C ALA A 288 17.23 9.17 -15.11
N LEU A 289 16.98 7.89 -15.34
CA LEU A 289 17.09 7.25 -16.66
C LEU A 289 15.85 7.48 -17.54
N TRP A 290 14.79 8.07 -17.01
CA TRP A 290 13.52 8.28 -17.71
C TRP A 290 13.65 8.94 -19.10
N PRO A 291 14.49 9.99 -19.28
CA PRO A 291 14.64 10.64 -20.59
C PRO A 291 15.22 9.70 -21.67
N LEU A 292 15.90 8.62 -21.29
CA LEU A 292 16.49 7.64 -22.23
C LEU A 292 15.43 6.68 -22.80
N ALA A 293 14.23 6.65 -22.24
CA ALA A 293 13.15 5.78 -22.64
C ALA A 293 12.36 6.35 -23.84
N VAL A 294 13.00 6.39 -25.01
CA VAL A 294 12.42 6.94 -26.25
C VAL A 294 11.43 6.02 -26.96
N GLY A 295 11.05 4.88 -26.37
CA GLY A 295 10.08 3.92 -26.91
C GLY A 295 9.72 2.86 -25.88
N VAL A 296 8.70 2.06 -26.19
CA VAL A 296 8.16 1.03 -25.29
C VAL A 296 9.21 0.03 -24.79
N PRO A 297 10.12 -0.52 -25.65
CA PRO A 297 11.13 -1.48 -25.18
C PRO A 297 12.11 -0.87 -24.17
N LEU A 298 12.60 0.36 -24.42
CA LEU A 298 13.50 1.05 -23.49
C LEU A 298 12.75 1.44 -22.20
N MET A 299 11.50 1.89 -22.32
CA MET A 299 10.67 2.16 -21.15
C MET A 299 10.49 0.90 -20.28
N ALA A 300 10.24 -0.27 -20.88
CA ALA A 300 10.13 -1.53 -20.16
C ALA A 300 11.39 -1.86 -19.35
N LEU A 301 12.57 -1.50 -19.83
CA LEU A 301 13.84 -1.67 -19.10
C LEU A 301 14.00 -0.60 -18.00
N VAL A 302 13.75 0.66 -18.34
CA VAL A 302 13.93 1.80 -17.43
C VAL A 302 13.03 1.73 -16.21
N ILE A 303 11.81 1.19 -16.33
CA ILE A 303 10.89 1.09 -15.19
C ILE A 303 11.19 -0.08 -14.24
N ILE A 304 12.04 -1.06 -14.60
CA ILE A 304 12.33 -2.23 -13.77
C ILE A 304 12.85 -1.84 -12.38
N PRO A 305 13.89 -0.99 -12.21
CA PRO A 305 14.37 -0.64 -10.88
C PRO A 305 13.31 0.04 -10.03
N TRP A 306 12.47 0.91 -10.63
CA TRP A 306 11.35 1.50 -9.89
C TRP A 306 10.33 0.46 -9.49
N ALA A 307 9.92 -0.40 -10.38
CA ALA A 307 8.98 -1.47 -10.10
C ALA A 307 9.45 -2.33 -8.92
N VAL A 308 10.71 -2.78 -8.94
CA VAL A 308 11.33 -3.51 -7.82
C VAL A 308 11.28 -2.72 -6.52
N GLY A 309 11.52 -1.40 -6.57
CA GLY A 309 11.52 -0.51 -5.41
C GLY A 309 10.12 -0.15 -4.88
N CYS A 310 9.11 -0.08 -5.72
CA CYS A 310 7.81 0.53 -5.43
C CYS A 310 7.12 -0.09 -4.20
N PHE A 311 6.71 -1.35 -4.29
CA PHE A 311 6.01 -2.04 -3.18
C PHE A 311 6.97 -2.44 -2.06
N ALA A 312 8.19 -2.83 -2.42
CA ALA A 312 9.22 -3.27 -1.48
C ALA A 312 9.64 -2.14 -0.53
N SER A 313 9.80 -0.90 -1.02
CA SER A 313 10.17 0.23 -0.16
C SER A 313 9.12 0.49 0.93
N ASN A 314 7.84 0.35 0.59
CA ASN A 314 6.74 0.52 1.51
C ASN A 314 6.71 -0.58 2.58
N SER A 315 6.90 -1.84 2.16
CA SER A 315 7.02 -2.98 3.07
C SER A 315 8.22 -2.84 4.01
N ALA A 316 9.37 -2.36 3.50
CA ALA A 316 10.57 -2.10 4.28
C ALA A 316 10.36 -0.98 5.31
N GLN A 317 9.63 0.08 4.95
CA GLN A 317 9.28 1.17 5.88
C GLN A 317 8.37 0.69 7.01
N GLN A 318 7.37 -0.14 6.72
CA GLN A 318 6.53 -0.76 7.74
C GLN A 318 7.37 -1.63 8.69
N ALA A 319 8.27 -2.45 8.14
CA ALA A 319 9.19 -3.24 8.95
C ALA A 319 10.12 -2.37 9.80
N ARG A 320 10.68 -1.29 9.22
CA ARG A 320 11.54 -0.33 9.92
C ARG A 320 10.83 0.31 11.11
N LEU A 321 9.59 0.74 10.95
CA LEU A 321 8.78 1.32 12.02
C LEU A 321 8.46 0.30 13.12
N GLY A 322 8.08 -0.93 12.73
CA GLY A 322 7.80 -2.01 13.68
C GLY A 322 9.02 -2.42 14.52
N ILE A 323 10.23 -2.31 13.96
CA ILE A 323 11.49 -2.58 14.64
C ILE A 323 11.91 -1.38 15.52
N ALA A 324 11.77 -0.15 15.00
CA ALA A 324 12.21 1.06 15.69
C ALA A 324 11.37 1.39 16.93
N ALA A 325 10.08 1.11 16.90
CA ALA A 325 9.17 1.41 18.01
C ALA A 325 8.15 0.27 18.24
N PRO A 326 8.58 -0.89 18.75
CA PRO A 326 7.69 -2.05 18.93
C PRO A 326 6.50 -1.77 19.85
N ALA A 327 6.70 -1.00 20.92
CA ALA A 327 5.64 -0.61 21.84
C ALA A 327 4.62 0.36 21.24
N LEU A 328 5.01 1.12 20.21
CA LEU A 328 4.19 2.10 19.49
C LEU A 328 3.80 1.62 18.10
N ALA A 329 4.09 0.35 17.75
CA ALA A 329 3.92 -0.19 16.40
C ALA A 329 2.52 0.07 15.80
N PRO A 330 1.39 -0.13 16.50
CA PRO A 330 0.06 0.14 15.93
C PRO A 330 -0.11 1.60 15.48
N ALA A 331 0.41 2.57 16.25
CA ALA A 331 0.31 3.99 15.92
C ALA A 331 1.22 4.38 14.78
N VAL A 332 2.50 4.01 14.83
CA VAL A 332 3.46 4.41 13.78
C VAL A 332 3.13 3.76 12.44
N MET A 333 2.57 2.54 12.45
CA MET A 333 2.10 1.88 11.23
C MET A 333 0.83 2.53 10.67
N ALA A 334 -0.09 2.97 11.55
CA ALA A 334 -1.27 3.73 11.12
C ALA A 334 -0.88 5.09 10.53
N LEU A 335 0.05 5.82 11.17
CA LEU A 335 0.58 7.07 10.62
C LEU A 335 1.31 6.85 9.29
N ASN A 336 2.04 5.74 9.15
CA ASN A 336 2.68 5.40 7.89
C ASN A 336 1.65 5.15 6.78
N THR A 337 0.51 4.53 7.10
CA THR A 337 -0.61 4.38 6.16
C THR A 337 -1.14 5.76 5.73
N SER A 338 -1.34 6.68 6.68
CA SER A 338 -1.72 8.07 6.36
C SER A 338 -0.68 8.75 5.47
N ALA A 339 0.60 8.57 5.75
CA ALA A 339 1.69 9.14 4.98
C ALA A 339 1.74 8.64 3.54
N ILE A 340 1.41 7.33 3.31
CA ILE A 340 1.26 6.77 1.97
C ILE A 340 0.22 7.55 1.17
N TYR A 341 -1.00 7.69 1.71
CA TYR A 341 -2.11 8.34 0.99
C TYR A 341 -1.90 9.85 0.86
N LEU A 342 -1.31 10.50 1.87
CA LEU A 342 -0.92 11.91 1.78
C LEU A 342 0.10 12.14 0.67
N GLY A 343 1.14 11.30 0.61
CA GLY A 343 2.15 11.35 -0.43
C GLY A 343 1.55 11.13 -1.82
N GLN A 344 0.69 10.12 -1.98
CA GLN A 344 -0.02 9.86 -3.22
C GLN A 344 -0.84 11.07 -3.69
N ALA A 345 -1.61 11.67 -2.78
CA ALA A 345 -2.44 12.84 -3.09
C ALA A 345 -1.58 14.05 -3.48
N ALA A 346 -0.52 14.34 -2.72
CA ALA A 346 0.39 15.44 -3.00
C ALA A 346 1.14 15.26 -4.34
N GLY A 347 1.61 14.04 -4.60
CA GLY A 347 2.28 13.70 -5.86
C GLY A 347 1.35 13.82 -7.07
N ALA A 348 0.15 13.25 -6.99
CA ALA A 348 -0.82 13.32 -8.07
C ALA A 348 -1.25 14.78 -8.35
N ALA A 349 -1.54 15.58 -7.32
CA ALA A 349 -1.92 16.98 -7.47
C ALA A 349 -0.76 17.82 -8.03
N GLY A 350 0.46 17.63 -7.51
CA GLY A 350 1.67 18.30 -8.02
C GLY A 350 1.96 17.94 -9.48
N GLY A 351 1.82 16.66 -9.83
CA GLY A 351 1.94 16.18 -11.21
C GLY A 351 0.89 16.79 -12.16
N ALA A 352 -0.37 16.94 -11.69
CA ALA A 352 -1.41 17.64 -12.48
C ALA A 352 -1.03 19.09 -12.78
N ALA A 353 -0.55 19.81 -11.77
CA ALA A 353 -0.10 21.20 -11.94
C ALA A 353 1.09 21.29 -12.92
N LEU A 354 2.05 20.37 -12.84
CA LEU A 354 3.17 20.32 -13.78
C LEU A 354 2.71 20.02 -15.21
N LEU A 355 1.79 19.09 -15.39
CA LEU A 355 1.23 18.78 -16.71
C LEU A 355 0.56 20.00 -17.35
N ALA A 356 -0.20 20.77 -16.56
CA ALA A 356 -0.89 21.95 -17.04
C ALA A 356 0.08 23.07 -17.49
N THR A 357 1.28 23.14 -16.92
CA THR A 357 2.27 24.21 -17.19
C THR A 357 3.40 23.79 -18.10
N SER A 358 3.90 22.57 -17.96
CA SER A 358 5.16 22.09 -18.58
C SER A 358 5.01 20.77 -19.34
N GLY A 359 3.79 20.24 -19.43
CA GLY A 359 3.56 18.93 -20.01
C GLY A 359 4.28 17.82 -19.22
N PHE A 360 4.72 16.78 -19.91
CA PHE A 360 5.39 15.64 -19.28
C PHE A 360 6.85 15.86 -18.92
N ALA A 361 7.48 16.92 -19.42
CA ALA A 361 8.94 17.10 -19.39
C ALA A 361 9.54 17.15 -17.97
N LEU A 362 8.84 17.73 -17.01
CA LEU A 362 9.35 17.92 -15.64
C LEU A 362 8.89 16.87 -14.64
N LEU A 363 7.93 15.99 -14.97
CA LEU A 363 7.35 15.05 -14.02
C LEU A 363 8.41 14.16 -13.35
N HIS A 364 9.29 13.55 -14.14
CA HIS A 364 10.33 12.65 -13.63
C HIS A 364 11.41 13.39 -12.82
N TRP A 365 11.76 14.63 -13.18
CA TRP A 365 12.72 15.43 -12.41
C TRP A 365 12.19 15.85 -11.05
N VAL A 366 10.92 16.28 -10.98
CA VAL A 366 10.27 16.61 -9.70
C VAL A 366 10.06 15.35 -8.87
N GLY A 367 9.66 14.25 -9.50
CA GLY A 367 9.62 12.93 -8.84
C GLY A 367 10.97 12.53 -8.27
N LEU A 368 12.06 12.69 -9.03
CA LEU A 368 13.41 12.40 -8.60
C LEU A 368 13.82 13.29 -7.41
N ALA A 369 13.52 14.59 -7.45
CA ALA A 369 13.83 15.51 -6.36
C ALA A 369 13.17 15.07 -5.04
N TRP A 370 11.91 14.66 -5.07
CA TRP A 370 11.22 14.09 -3.91
C TRP A 370 11.90 12.82 -3.38
N ILE A 371 12.28 11.89 -4.27
CA ILE A 371 12.92 10.64 -3.88
C ILE A 371 14.32 10.88 -3.29
N VAL A 372 15.12 11.79 -3.88
CA VAL A 372 16.44 12.18 -3.34
C VAL A 372 16.30 12.80 -1.95
N ALA A 373 15.34 13.70 -1.76
CA ALA A 373 15.05 14.28 -0.45
C ALA A 373 14.60 13.21 0.56
N ALA A 374 13.78 12.22 0.13
CA ALA A 374 13.38 11.09 0.96
C ALA A 374 14.59 10.21 1.36
N ILE A 375 15.54 9.97 0.44
CA ILE A 375 16.80 9.26 0.75
C ILE A 375 17.61 10.03 1.78
N GLY A 376 17.79 11.34 1.61
CA GLY A 376 18.51 12.20 2.56
C GLY A 376 17.91 12.13 3.97
N LEU A 377 16.58 12.29 4.08
CA LEU A 377 15.87 12.19 5.35
C LEU A 377 15.97 10.78 5.95
N SER A 378 15.91 9.73 5.12
CA SER A 378 16.07 8.34 5.55
C SER A 378 17.44 8.08 6.15
N GLN A 379 18.50 8.59 5.54
CA GLN A 379 19.89 8.48 6.03
C GLN A 379 20.07 9.25 7.33
N TRP A 380 19.56 10.48 7.41
CA TRP A 380 19.57 11.25 8.65
C TRP A 380 18.91 10.49 9.81
N ALA A 381 17.71 9.94 9.59
CA ALA A 381 17.02 9.14 10.60
C ALA A 381 17.83 7.89 11.01
N ALA A 382 18.50 7.22 10.05
CA ALA A 382 19.34 6.07 10.35
C ALA A 382 20.58 6.42 11.18
N MET A 383 21.23 7.55 10.89
CA MET A 383 22.36 8.05 11.68
C MET A 383 21.96 8.39 13.12
N ARG A 384 20.82 9.07 13.31
CA ARG A 384 20.30 9.41 14.65
C ARG A 384 19.96 8.17 15.46
N THR A 385 19.34 7.15 14.82
CA THR A 385 19.05 5.87 15.48
C THR A 385 20.33 5.19 15.98
N ARG A 386 21.40 5.14 15.15
CA ARG A 386 22.68 4.53 15.53
C ARG A 386 23.37 5.30 16.67
N ALA A 387 23.35 6.63 16.61
CA ALA A 387 23.94 7.47 17.65
C ALA A 387 23.25 7.26 19.00
N ALA A 388 21.92 7.12 19.02
CA ALA A 388 21.16 6.83 20.23
C ALA A 388 21.49 5.46 20.84
N ILE A 389 21.67 4.43 19.99
CA ILE A 389 22.06 3.08 20.43
C ILE A 389 23.50 3.06 20.98
N ALA A 390 24.43 3.84 20.40
CA ALA A 390 25.82 3.91 20.85
C ALA A 390 25.97 4.73 22.15
N ALA A 391 24.98 5.56 22.49
CA ALA A 391 24.98 6.38 23.73
C ALA A 391 24.24 5.71 24.91
N ALA A 392 23.52 4.62 24.68
CA ALA A 392 22.79 3.82 25.68
C ALA A 392 23.60 2.61 26.13
#